data_9bbe869101b16b027c0453943a7d3e50
#
_entry.id   9bbe869101b16b027c0453943a7d3e50
#
_cell.length_a   1.000
_cell.length_b   1.000
_cell.length_c   1.000
_cell.angle_alpha   90.00
_cell.angle_beta   90.00
_cell.angle_gamma   90.00
#
_symmetry.space_group_name_H-M   'P 1'
#
loop_
_entity.id
_entity.type
_entity.pdbx_description
1 polymer ?
#
loop_
_entity_poly.entity_id
_entity_poly.type
_entity_poly.pdbx_seq_one_letter_code
_entity_poly.pdbx_strand_id
1 'polypeptide(L)'
;MGRGLWSELLAELVLELEGFEVVKRQEKILRGGEEVGEVDIVARKGNDLFAVEVKSGKISVGDVRQAYTNSVLLGFKPLLIARGFSDKAAEELAKELGVEVFLLPEYFHFVSMEELTAAIEQAVVRVLDQLVPAQVEALSSEDILVLEALALSSDFSEAARRANFSEADLGKRLDEMRRRGV
;
A
#
# COMPACT_ATOMS: atom_id res chain seq x y z
N MET A 1 12.33 5.50 7.85
CA MET A 1 10.92 5.98 7.84
C MET A 1 10.18 5.22 8.92
N GLY A 2 9.59 5.94 9.89
CA GLY A 2 9.12 5.33 11.12
C GLY A 2 7.79 4.58 10.98
N ARG A 3 7.58 3.61 11.89
CA ARG A 3 6.33 2.83 12.04
C ARG A 3 5.06 3.69 12.19
N GLY A 4 5.20 4.97 12.59
CA GLY A 4 4.09 5.93 12.72
C GLY A 4 3.44 6.31 11.39
N LEU A 5 4.22 6.63 10.37
CA LEU A 5 3.70 7.10 9.07
C LEU A 5 2.79 6.08 8.37
N TRP A 6 3.08 4.78 8.53
CA TRP A 6 2.25 3.72 7.94
C TRP A 6 0.93 3.51 8.66
N SER A 7 0.92 3.66 10.00
CA SER A 7 -0.32 3.58 10.76
C SER A 7 -1.25 4.73 10.43
N GLU A 8 -0.72 5.92 10.20
CA GLU A 8 -1.49 7.09 9.78
C GLU A 8 -2.09 6.91 8.37
N LEU A 9 -1.29 6.47 7.38
CA LEU A 9 -1.79 6.20 6.02
C LEU A 9 -2.90 5.13 5.99
N LEU A 10 -2.74 4.07 6.77
CA LEU A 10 -3.77 3.04 6.90
C LEU A 10 -5.02 3.58 7.58
N ALA A 11 -4.85 4.40 8.62
CA ALA A 11 -5.97 5.03 9.30
C ALA A 11 -6.76 5.96 8.37
N GLU A 12 -6.07 6.71 7.50
CA GLU A 12 -6.72 7.54 6.48
C GLU A 12 -7.55 6.69 5.52
N LEU A 13 -7.01 5.58 5.02
CA LEU A 13 -7.77 4.66 4.15
C LEU A 13 -9.02 4.12 4.85
N VAL A 14 -8.91 3.73 6.13
CA VAL A 14 -10.06 3.27 6.92
C VAL A 14 -11.09 4.38 7.09
N LEU A 15 -10.65 5.61 7.38
CA LEU A 15 -11.53 6.77 7.50
C LEU A 15 -12.28 7.04 6.19
N GLU A 16 -11.58 7.02 5.05
CA GLU A 16 -12.21 7.21 3.73
C GLU A 16 -13.24 6.12 3.42
N LEU A 17 -12.92 4.85 3.69
CA LEU A 17 -13.85 3.73 3.52
C LEU A 17 -15.10 3.84 4.41
N GLU A 18 -14.95 4.41 5.60
CA GLU A 18 -16.04 4.69 6.54
C GLU A 18 -16.79 6.01 6.23
N GLY A 19 -16.41 6.69 5.15
CA GLY A 19 -17.08 7.91 4.67
C GLY A 19 -16.66 9.20 5.40
N PHE A 20 -15.46 9.20 5.98
CA PHE A 20 -14.86 10.43 6.51
C PHE A 20 -13.98 11.10 5.44
N GLU A 21 -13.93 12.43 5.52
CA GLU A 21 -12.99 13.27 4.77
C GLU A 21 -11.84 13.70 5.69
N VAL A 22 -10.59 13.44 5.33
CA VAL A 22 -9.42 13.93 6.06
C VAL A 22 -9.24 15.41 5.80
N VAL A 23 -9.32 16.22 6.88
CA VAL A 23 -9.25 17.69 6.80
C VAL A 23 -7.84 18.19 7.08
N LYS A 24 -7.18 17.64 8.11
CA LYS A 24 -5.81 18.01 8.52
C LYS A 24 -5.07 16.79 9.08
N ARG A 25 -3.73 16.87 9.07
CA ARG A 25 -2.82 15.91 9.71
C ARG A 25 -1.97 16.62 10.72
N GLN A 26 -1.61 15.91 11.81
CA GLN A 26 -0.70 16.40 12.86
C GLN A 26 -1.10 17.79 13.36
N GLU A 27 -2.37 17.94 13.78
CA GLU A 27 -2.90 19.21 14.25
C GLU A 27 -2.45 19.48 15.69
N LYS A 28 -1.66 20.52 15.85
CA LYS A 28 -1.16 20.97 17.16
C LYS A 28 -2.22 21.78 17.89
N ILE A 29 -2.39 21.48 19.16
CA ILE A 29 -3.32 22.20 20.04
C ILE A 29 -2.53 23.22 20.83
N LEU A 30 -2.75 24.51 20.52
CA LEU A 30 -2.05 25.60 21.19
C LEU A 30 -2.95 26.28 22.21
N ARG A 31 -2.41 26.60 23.40
CA ARG A 31 -3.07 27.44 24.44
C ARG A 31 -2.03 28.38 25.04
N GLY A 32 -2.33 29.65 25.01
CA GLY A 32 -1.39 30.68 25.50
C GLY A 32 -0.07 30.78 24.78
N GLY A 33 0.00 30.23 23.55
CA GLY A 33 1.22 30.15 22.75
C GLY A 33 2.04 28.87 22.95
N GLU A 34 1.63 28.03 23.92
CA GLU A 34 2.30 26.74 24.21
C GLU A 34 1.52 25.57 23.57
N GLU A 35 2.25 24.56 23.11
CA GLU A 35 1.70 23.30 22.60
C GLU A 35 1.26 22.43 23.79
N VAL A 36 -0.05 22.20 23.93
CA VAL A 36 -0.63 21.41 25.02
C VAL A 36 -1.11 20.05 24.58
N GLY A 37 -1.06 19.75 23.28
CA GLY A 37 -1.42 18.47 22.71
C GLY A 37 -1.27 18.47 21.19
N GLU A 38 -1.40 17.29 20.61
CA GLU A 38 -1.40 17.08 19.16
C GLU A 38 -2.41 15.98 18.83
N VAL A 39 -3.04 16.06 17.66
CA VAL A 39 -3.97 15.06 17.13
C VAL A 39 -3.43 14.58 15.79
N ASP A 40 -3.36 13.25 15.59
CA ASP A 40 -2.80 12.65 14.39
C ASP A 40 -3.56 13.08 13.12
N ILE A 41 -4.91 13.03 13.18
CA ILE A 41 -5.77 13.38 12.03
C ILE A 41 -6.99 14.16 12.54
N VAL A 42 -7.36 15.22 11.81
CA VAL A 42 -8.68 15.84 11.91
C VAL A 42 -9.49 15.36 10.71
N ALA A 43 -10.63 14.71 10.98
CA ALA A 43 -11.51 14.17 9.95
C ALA A 43 -12.92 14.75 10.07
N ARG A 44 -13.67 14.74 8.97
CA ARG A 44 -15.06 15.20 8.89
C ARG A 44 -15.97 14.08 8.45
N LYS A 45 -17.12 13.94 9.10
CA LYS A 45 -18.22 13.07 8.63
C LYS A 45 -19.54 13.85 8.74
N GLY A 46 -20.13 14.17 7.60
CA GLY A 46 -21.28 15.07 7.57
C GLY A 46 -20.93 16.46 8.09
N ASN A 47 -21.60 16.91 9.16
CA ASN A 47 -21.36 18.21 9.79
C ASN A 47 -20.41 18.15 11.01
N ASP A 48 -19.98 16.95 11.39
CA ASP A 48 -19.17 16.73 12.58
C ASP A 48 -17.68 16.67 12.26
N LEU A 49 -16.86 17.28 13.11
CA LEU A 49 -15.41 17.15 13.10
C LEU A 49 -14.97 16.17 14.19
N PHE A 50 -13.96 15.37 13.85
CA PHE A 50 -13.40 14.34 14.71
C PHE A 50 -11.91 14.60 14.94
N ALA A 51 -11.50 14.51 16.20
CA ALA A 51 -10.10 14.42 16.60
C ALA A 51 -9.72 12.94 16.65
N VAL A 52 -8.91 12.51 15.70
CA VAL A 52 -8.56 11.09 15.49
C VAL A 52 -7.16 10.83 16.00
N GLU A 53 -7.02 9.90 16.93
CA GLU A 53 -5.75 9.36 17.40
C GLU A 53 -5.54 7.96 16.83
N VAL A 54 -4.34 7.68 16.32
CA VAL A 54 -3.98 6.41 15.69
C VAL A 54 -2.96 5.66 16.54
N LYS A 55 -3.31 4.45 16.94
CA LYS A 55 -2.42 3.59 17.73
C LYS A 55 -2.05 2.33 16.94
N SER A 56 -0.76 2.11 16.76
CA SER A 56 -0.25 0.90 16.11
C SER A 56 -0.46 -0.38 16.93
N GLY A 57 -0.80 -0.25 18.20
CA GLY A 57 -1.02 -1.33 19.16
C GLY A 57 -2.44 -1.33 19.74
N LYS A 58 -2.53 -1.80 21.00
CA LYS A 58 -3.75 -1.82 21.77
C LYS A 58 -3.93 -0.51 22.55
N ILE A 59 -5.17 -0.07 22.68
CA ILE A 59 -5.58 1.14 23.39
C ILE A 59 -5.49 0.89 24.90
N SER A 60 -4.78 1.74 25.62
CA SER A 60 -4.77 1.79 27.08
C SER A 60 -5.76 2.84 27.60
N VAL A 61 -6.01 2.82 28.91
CA VAL A 61 -6.77 3.87 29.63
C VAL A 61 -6.16 5.26 29.40
N GLY A 62 -4.82 5.34 29.30
CA GLY A 62 -4.10 6.60 29.00
C GLY A 62 -4.43 7.14 27.61
N ASP A 63 -4.47 6.27 26.60
CA ASP A 63 -4.80 6.64 25.21
C ASP A 63 -6.23 7.15 25.10
N VAL A 64 -7.18 6.51 25.78
CA VAL A 64 -8.58 6.99 25.83
C VAL A 64 -8.68 8.38 26.43
N ARG A 65 -7.99 8.63 27.54
CA ARG A 65 -7.96 9.95 28.19
C ARG A 65 -7.32 11.00 27.29
N GLN A 66 -6.24 10.68 26.62
CA GLN A 66 -5.56 11.59 25.67
C GLN A 66 -6.50 11.98 24.53
N ALA A 67 -7.10 10.99 23.85
CA ALA A 67 -8.02 11.24 22.75
C ALA A 67 -9.21 12.09 23.18
N TYR A 68 -9.81 11.79 24.33
CA TYR A 68 -10.90 12.57 24.89
C TYR A 68 -10.48 14.01 25.23
N THR A 69 -9.34 14.19 25.91
CA THR A 69 -8.85 15.52 26.29
C THR A 69 -8.57 16.38 25.06
N ASN A 70 -7.87 15.82 24.07
CA ASN A 70 -7.55 16.52 22.84
C ASN A 70 -8.81 16.91 22.05
N SER A 71 -9.81 16.02 22.00
CA SER A 71 -11.09 16.32 21.34
C SER A 71 -11.85 17.46 22.02
N VAL A 72 -11.90 17.47 23.35
CA VAL A 72 -12.53 18.54 24.13
C VAL A 72 -11.82 19.88 23.90
N LEU A 73 -10.50 19.89 23.89
CA LEU A 73 -9.72 21.09 23.61
C LEU A 73 -9.98 21.68 22.23
N LEU A 74 -10.25 20.85 21.23
CA LEU A 74 -10.57 21.28 19.86
C LEU A 74 -12.08 21.56 19.66
N GLY A 75 -12.94 21.07 20.53
CA GLY A 75 -14.39 21.09 20.34
C GLY A 75 -14.87 20.09 19.29
N PHE A 76 -14.15 18.98 19.12
CA PHE A 76 -14.42 17.92 18.14
C PHE A 76 -14.88 16.64 18.84
N LYS A 77 -15.40 15.67 18.10
CA LYS A 77 -15.71 14.33 18.61
C LYS A 77 -14.44 13.48 18.71
N PRO A 78 -14.25 12.68 19.77
CA PRO A 78 -13.09 11.81 19.89
C PRO A 78 -13.25 10.54 19.07
N LEU A 79 -12.21 10.15 18.33
CA LEU A 79 -12.12 8.89 17.59
C LEU A 79 -10.74 8.25 17.79
N LEU A 80 -10.69 6.96 18.08
CA LEU A 80 -9.49 6.16 18.16
C LEU A 80 -9.47 5.11 17.04
N ILE A 81 -8.34 4.93 16.40
CA ILE A 81 -8.11 3.84 15.45
C ILE A 81 -6.97 2.97 15.99
N ALA A 82 -7.23 1.68 16.26
CA ALA A 82 -6.26 0.79 16.88
C ALA A 82 -6.57 -0.69 16.60
N ARG A 83 -5.72 -1.61 17.11
CA ARG A 83 -5.88 -3.05 16.93
C ARG A 83 -6.72 -3.74 18.01
N GLY A 84 -7.17 -3.02 19.02
CA GLY A 84 -7.93 -3.56 20.14
C GLY A 84 -7.70 -2.77 21.41
N PHE A 85 -8.29 -3.23 22.51
CA PHE A 85 -8.06 -2.69 23.84
C PHE A 85 -7.01 -3.51 24.60
N SER A 86 -6.20 -2.86 25.42
CA SER A 86 -5.23 -3.54 26.29
C SER A 86 -5.91 -4.35 27.38
N ASP A 87 -7.02 -3.82 27.88
CA ASP A 87 -7.80 -4.40 28.95
C ASP A 87 -9.25 -3.88 28.91
N LYS A 88 -10.10 -4.50 29.75
CA LYS A 88 -11.51 -4.14 29.85
C LYS A 88 -11.75 -2.73 30.42
N ALA A 89 -10.83 -2.21 31.24
CA ALA A 89 -10.97 -0.88 31.81
C ALA A 89 -10.84 0.21 30.73
N ALA A 90 -9.94 0.02 29.75
CA ALA A 90 -9.83 0.92 28.60
C ALA A 90 -11.09 0.90 27.72
N GLU A 91 -11.68 -0.28 27.51
CA GLU A 91 -12.92 -0.41 26.73
C GLU A 91 -14.11 0.27 27.43
N GLU A 92 -14.30 0.02 28.72
CA GLU A 92 -15.39 0.65 29.48
C GLU A 92 -15.21 2.16 29.58
N LEU A 93 -13.98 2.66 29.74
CA LEU A 93 -13.71 4.08 29.77
C LEU A 93 -14.02 4.76 28.42
N ALA A 94 -13.68 4.11 27.29
CA ALA A 94 -14.00 4.64 25.97
C ALA A 94 -15.51 4.78 25.77
N LYS A 95 -16.29 3.78 26.20
CA LYS A 95 -17.76 3.82 26.18
C LYS A 95 -18.32 4.94 27.04
N GLU A 96 -17.83 5.07 28.27
CA GLU A 96 -18.30 6.09 29.23
C GLU A 96 -18.03 7.51 28.76
N LEU A 97 -16.88 7.73 28.12
CA LEU A 97 -16.50 9.05 27.57
C LEU A 97 -17.04 9.32 26.17
N GLY A 98 -17.74 8.38 25.55
CA GLY A 98 -18.25 8.50 24.19
C GLY A 98 -17.15 8.60 23.12
N VAL A 99 -16.00 7.95 23.36
CA VAL A 99 -14.92 7.85 22.40
C VAL A 99 -15.28 6.79 21.36
N GLU A 100 -15.43 7.19 20.10
CA GLU A 100 -15.61 6.24 19.01
C GLU A 100 -14.31 5.45 18.78
N VAL A 101 -14.43 4.16 18.47
CA VAL A 101 -13.24 3.32 18.25
C VAL A 101 -13.41 2.48 17.00
N PHE A 102 -12.48 2.63 16.07
CA PHE A 102 -12.34 1.74 14.93
C PHE A 102 -11.25 0.71 15.21
N LEU A 103 -11.65 -0.55 15.25
CA LEU A 103 -10.72 -1.64 15.45
C LEU A 103 -10.22 -2.17 14.11
N LEU A 104 -8.92 -2.03 13.87
CA LEU A 104 -8.26 -2.62 12.73
C LEU A 104 -8.20 -4.15 12.91
N PRO A 105 -8.48 -4.94 11.86
CA PRO A 105 -8.36 -6.40 11.93
C PRO A 105 -6.97 -6.83 12.41
N GLU A 106 -6.89 -7.88 13.23
CA GLU A 106 -5.61 -8.44 13.71
C GLU A 106 -4.68 -8.85 12.56
N TYR A 107 -5.21 -9.14 11.40
CA TYR A 107 -4.50 -9.55 10.18
C TYR A 107 -3.93 -8.40 9.36
N PHE A 108 -4.13 -7.15 9.76
CA PHE A 108 -3.39 -6.03 9.19
C PHE A 108 -1.96 -6.08 9.74
N HIS A 109 -1.15 -6.96 9.18
CA HIS A 109 0.28 -6.91 9.37
C HIS A 109 0.79 -5.64 8.70
N PHE A 110 1.53 -4.80 9.43
CA PHE A 110 2.32 -3.75 8.80
C PHE A 110 3.42 -4.44 8.01
N VAL A 111 3.13 -4.66 6.74
CA VAL A 111 4.10 -5.18 5.78
C VAL A 111 5.08 -4.04 5.52
N SER A 112 6.37 -4.29 5.58
CA SER A 112 7.36 -3.29 5.16
C SER A 112 7.16 -2.97 3.68
N MET A 113 7.67 -1.82 3.19
CA MET A 113 7.59 -1.52 1.74
C MET A 113 8.26 -2.60 0.91
N GLU A 114 9.35 -3.16 1.42
CA GLU A 114 10.07 -4.25 0.79
C GLU A 114 9.19 -5.50 0.66
N GLU A 115 8.49 -5.89 1.73
CA GLU A 115 7.57 -7.03 1.72
C GLU A 115 6.35 -6.79 0.83
N LEU A 116 5.78 -5.56 0.84
CA LEU A 116 4.68 -5.18 -0.03
C LEU A 116 5.12 -5.20 -1.51
N THR A 117 6.28 -4.63 -1.81
CA THR A 117 6.86 -4.63 -3.16
C THR A 117 7.08 -6.06 -3.64
N ALA A 118 7.71 -6.91 -2.82
CA ALA A 118 7.91 -8.32 -3.15
C ALA A 118 6.58 -9.07 -3.37
N ALA A 119 5.56 -8.79 -2.57
CA ALA A 119 4.24 -9.41 -2.75
C ALA A 119 3.56 -8.95 -4.04
N ILE A 120 3.66 -7.66 -4.40
CA ILE A 120 3.14 -7.12 -5.67
C ILE A 120 3.90 -7.71 -6.86
N GLU A 121 5.24 -7.75 -6.81
CA GLU A 121 6.06 -8.35 -7.86
C GLU A 121 5.68 -9.82 -8.09
N GLN A 122 5.54 -10.62 -7.03
CA GLN A 122 5.10 -12.00 -7.13
C GLN A 122 3.67 -12.14 -7.69
N ALA A 123 2.75 -11.25 -7.33
CA ALA A 123 1.39 -11.25 -7.86
C ALA A 123 1.39 -10.93 -9.37
N VAL A 124 2.18 -9.95 -9.80
CA VAL A 124 2.34 -9.59 -11.21
C VAL A 124 2.94 -10.73 -12.00
N VAL A 125 4.01 -11.36 -11.51
CA VAL A 125 4.62 -12.53 -12.17
C VAL A 125 3.60 -13.65 -12.35
N ARG A 126 2.81 -13.99 -11.31
CA ARG A 126 1.77 -15.03 -11.42
C ARG A 126 0.70 -14.69 -12.46
N VAL A 127 0.29 -13.43 -12.56
CA VAL A 127 -0.69 -13.01 -13.56
C VAL A 127 -0.09 -13.11 -14.96
N LEU A 128 1.16 -12.68 -15.13
CA LEU A 128 1.87 -12.80 -16.42
C LEU A 128 2.04 -14.26 -16.84
N ASP A 129 2.42 -15.13 -15.91
CA ASP A 129 2.54 -16.58 -16.16
C ASP A 129 1.21 -17.22 -16.60
N GLN A 130 0.08 -16.71 -16.10
CA GLN A 130 -1.26 -17.16 -16.51
C GLN A 130 -1.68 -16.61 -17.88
N LEU A 131 -1.16 -15.44 -18.27
CA LEU A 131 -1.46 -14.78 -19.54
C LEU A 131 -0.55 -15.29 -20.68
N VAL A 132 0.64 -15.81 -20.35
CA VAL A 132 1.49 -16.49 -21.33
C VAL A 132 0.86 -17.87 -21.61
N PRO A 133 0.35 -18.11 -22.82
CA PRO A 133 -0.24 -19.40 -23.13
C PRO A 133 0.83 -20.49 -22.88
N ALA A 134 0.42 -21.55 -22.19
CA ALA A 134 1.26 -22.72 -21.88
C ALA A 134 1.78 -23.49 -23.12
N GLN A 135 1.69 -22.91 -24.31
CA GLN A 135 2.07 -23.42 -25.60
C GLN A 135 3.22 -22.64 -26.26
N VAL A 136 4.06 -21.97 -25.47
CA VAL A 136 5.40 -21.67 -26.00
C VAL A 136 6.10 -23.02 -26.10
N GLU A 137 6.06 -23.62 -27.27
CA GLU A 137 6.96 -24.77 -27.59
C GLU A 137 8.35 -24.34 -27.14
N ALA A 138 9.03 -25.23 -26.43
CA ALA A 138 10.35 -24.94 -25.88
C ALA A 138 11.21 -24.33 -27.01
N LEU A 139 11.72 -23.09 -26.76
CA LEU A 139 12.58 -22.39 -27.67
C LEU A 139 13.72 -23.31 -28.10
N SER A 140 13.93 -23.50 -29.39
CA SER A 140 15.10 -24.21 -29.88
C SER A 140 16.35 -23.38 -29.61
N SER A 141 17.52 -24.04 -29.62
CA SER A 141 18.80 -23.33 -29.49
C SER A 141 18.98 -22.26 -30.57
N GLU A 142 18.44 -22.49 -31.77
CA GLU A 142 18.44 -21.52 -32.86
C GLU A 142 17.51 -20.33 -32.58
N ASP A 143 16.33 -20.56 -31.97
CA ASP A 143 15.41 -19.48 -31.62
C ASP A 143 16.04 -18.55 -30.59
N ILE A 144 16.72 -19.13 -29.60
CA ILE A 144 17.45 -18.34 -28.56
C ILE A 144 18.54 -17.50 -29.25
N LEU A 145 19.33 -18.09 -30.14
CA LEU A 145 20.39 -17.39 -30.84
C LEU A 145 19.86 -16.20 -31.68
N VAL A 146 18.71 -16.39 -32.34
CA VAL A 146 18.03 -15.32 -33.12
C VAL A 146 17.54 -14.20 -32.19
N LEU A 147 16.92 -14.56 -31.06
CA LEU A 147 16.42 -13.57 -30.09
C LEU A 147 17.56 -12.79 -29.42
N GLU A 148 18.65 -13.45 -29.06
CA GLU A 148 19.84 -12.79 -28.51
C GLU A 148 20.48 -11.85 -29.54
N ALA A 149 20.60 -12.29 -30.82
CA ALA A 149 21.14 -11.45 -31.88
C ALA A 149 20.28 -10.20 -32.10
N LEU A 150 18.95 -10.31 -32.08
CA LEU A 150 18.03 -9.17 -32.20
C LEU A 150 18.15 -8.22 -31.01
N ALA A 151 18.21 -8.75 -29.79
CA ALA A 151 18.28 -7.95 -28.56
C ALA A 151 19.57 -7.15 -28.43
N LEU A 152 20.67 -7.64 -29.01
CA LEU A 152 22.00 -7.06 -28.91
C LEU A 152 22.43 -6.25 -30.14
N SER A 153 21.57 -6.08 -31.15
CA SER A 153 21.89 -5.40 -32.40
C SER A 153 21.14 -4.09 -32.53
N SER A 154 21.76 -3.12 -33.20
CA SER A 154 21.19 -1.81 -33.46
C SER A 154 20.26 -1.79 -34.67
N ASP A 155 20.42 -2.73 -35.58
CA ASP A 155 19.63 -2.89 -36.80
C ASP A 155 19.49 -4.35 -37.25
N PHE A 156 18.61 -4.57 -38.21
CA PHE A 156 18.30 -5.91 -38.73
C PHE A 156 19.46 -6.60 -39.44
N SER A 157 20.28 -5.81 -40.18
CA SER A 157 21.46 -6.31 -40.88
C SER A 157 22.54 -6.79 -39.90
N GLU A 158 22.72 -6.07 -38.78
CA GLU A 158 23.60 -6.46 -37.67
C GLU A 158 23.10 -7.75 -36.99
N ALA A 159 21.81 -7.84 -36.73
CA ALA A 159 21.19 -9.03 -36.15
C ALA A 159 21.40 -10.27 -37.03
N ALA A 160 21.17 -10.14 -38.32
CA ALA A 160 21.39 -11.21 -39.28
C ALA A 160 22.85 -11.72 -39.25
N ARG A 161 23.81 -10.79 -39.25
CA ARG A 161 25.23 -11.12 -39.17
C ARG A 161 25.59 -11.83 -37.85
N ARG A 162 25.06 -11.35 -36.73
CA ARG A 162 25.29 -11.95 -35.40
C ARG A 162 24.73 -13.35 -35.28
N ALA A 163 23.53 -13.56 -35.83
CA ALA A 163 22.88 -14.86 -35.85
C ALA A 163 23.45 -15.80 -36.94
N ASN A 164 24.40 -15.30 -37.77
CA ASN A 164 24.98 -16.03 -38.90
C ASN A 164 23.93 -16.44 -39.95
N PHE A 165 22.96 -15.58 -40.20
CA PHE A 165 21.92 -15.69 -41.23
C PHE A 165 22.08 -14.63 -42.31
N SER A 166 21.53 -14.88 -43.50
CA SER A 166 21.18 -13.79 -44.41
C SER A 166 19.96 -13.01 -43.87
N GLU A 167 19.78 -11.76 -44.24
CA GLU A 167 18.57 -10.96 -43.85
C GLU A 167 17.28 -11.69 -44.26
N ALA A 168 17.28 -12.31 -45.44
CA ALA A 168 16.13 -13.06 -45.95
C ALA A 168 15.82 -14.31 -45.14
N ASP A 169 16.85 -15.01 -44.67
CA ASP A 169 16.68 -16.24 -43.88
C ASP A 169 16.32 -15.88 -42.41
N LEU A 170 16.88 -14.79 -41.86
CA LEU A 170 16.47 -14.29 -40.56
C LEU A 170 15.00 -13.92 -40.59
N GLY A 171 14.53 -13.21 -41.66
CA GLY A 171 13.12 -12.87 -41.83
C GLY A 171 12.20 -14.09 -41.85
N LYS A 172 12.56 -15.13 -42.63
CA LYS A 172 11.79 -16.38 -42.66
C LYS A 172 11.74 -17.05 -41.27
N ARG A 173 12.86 -17.07 -40.56
CA ARG A 173 12.95 -17.68 -39.24
C ARG A 173 12.06 -16.97 -38.23
N LEU A 174 12.04 -15.65 -38.25
CA LEU A 174 11.13 -14.85 -37.42
C LEU A 174 9.66 -15.12 -37.75
N ASP A 175 9.30 -15.25 -39.02
CA ASP A 175 7.94 -15.62 -39.41
C ASP A 175 7.52 -17.00 -38.91
N GLU A 176 8.45 -17.95 -38.91
CA GLU A 176 8.22 -19.29 -38.34
C GLU A 176 8.06 -19.26 -36.82
N MET A 177 8.91 -18.52 -36.12
CA MET A 177 8.82 -18.33 -34.66
C MET A 177 7.47 -17.67 -34.30
N ARG A 178 7.08 -16.61 -35.02
CA ARG A 178 5.78 -15.93 -34.81
C ARG A 178 4.58 -16.85 -35.03
N ARG A 179 4.64 -17.79 -36.01
CA ARG A 179 3.57 -18.78 -36.22
C ARG A 179 3.47 -19.80 -35.09
N ARG A 180 4.59 -20.08 -34.41
CA ARG A 180 4.63 -20.96 -33.22
C ARG A 180 4.26 -20.25 -31.94
N GLY A 181 4.05 -18.93 -31.98
CA GLY A 181 3.70 -18.13 -30.80
C GLY A 181 4.89 -17.71 -29.95
N VAL A 182 6.08 -17.69 -30.55
CA VAL A 182 7.33 -17.19 -29.94
C VAL A 182 7.52 -15.71 -30.26
#